data_08d531026fb217f3a98dcb6bd1950c92
#
_entry.id   08d531026fb217f3a98dcb6bd1950c92
#
_cell.length_a   1.000
_cell.length_b   1.000
_cell.length_c   1.000
_cell.angle_alpha   90.00
_cell.angle_beta   90.00
_cell.angle_gamma   90.00
#
_symmetry.space_group_name_H-M   'P 1'
#
loop_
_entity.id
_entity.type
_entity.pdbx_description
1 polymer ?
#
loop_
_entity_poly.entity_id
_entity_poly.type
_entity_poly.pdbx_seq_one_letter_code
_entity_poly.pdbx_strand_id
1 'polypeptide(L)'
;MLRPYSGWTSIAIASLVELVWRHPLAGIAARASALPGAFFCALCLATGSIWARPTWGTWWVWDGRLTSMLVLLFLYLGYMALADASQKDAAAGRNGTGRVAAIFGLVGAINVPIINRSVVWWNSLHQPASISMGKSAIDPAFLWPLGMAVIGFSLIFGAIVLMRMRT
;
A
#
# COMPACT_ATOMS: atom_id res chain seq x y z
N MET A 1 0.13 9.89 -9.73
CA MET A 1 0.78 8.91 -8.84
C MET A 1 -0.26 7.92 -8.41
N LEU A 2 -0.24 6.72 -8.99
CA LEU A 2 -1.09 5.61 -8.58
C LEU A 2 -0.70 5.22 -7.17
N ARG A 3 -1.69 5.13 -6.34
CA ARG A 3 -1.58 5.05 -4.89
C ARG A 3 -1.02 3.69 -4.46
N PRO A 4 0.30 3.53 -4.26
CA PRO A 4 0.89 2.26 -3.81
C PRO A 4 0.36 1.83 -2.44
N TYR A 5 -0.30 2.73 -1.73
CA TYR A 5 -0.96 2.47 -0.45
C TYR A 5 -2.43 2.00 -0.58
N SER A 6 -3.00 1.92 -1.80
CA SER A 6 -4.35 1.36 -1.99
C SER A 6 -4.44 -0.09 -1.53
N GLY A 7 -3.38 -0.89 -1.76
CA GLY A 7 -3.27 -2.24 -1.24
C GLY A 7 -3.29 -2.29 0.29
N TRP A 8 -2.57 -1.35 0.96
CA TRP A 8 -2.59 -1.29 2.42
C TRP A 8 -3.94 -0.82 2.97
N THR A 9 -4.61 0.12 2.32
CA THR A 9 -5.97 0.51 2.71
C THR A 9 -6.95 -0.64 2.59
N SER A 10 -6.80 -1.50 1.58
CA SER A 10 -7.60 -2.72 1.44
C SER A 10 -7.33 -3.70 2.59
N ILE A 11 -6.05 -3.89 2.98
CA ILE A 11 -5.67 -4.71 4.13
C ILE A 11 -6.27 -4.13 5.42
N ALA A 12 -6.16 -2.82 5.64
CA ALA A 12 -6.68 -2.16 6.84
C ALA A 12 -8.21 -2.29 6.97
N ILE A 13 -8.93 -2.05 5.88
CA ILE A 13 -10.40 -2.21 5.84
C ILE A 13 -10.78 -3.66 6.10
N ALA A 14 -10.14 -4.61 5.42
CA ALA A 14 -10.40 -6.03 5.61
C ALA A 14 -10.06 -6.48 7.04
N SER A 15 -8.94 -6.01 7.61
CA SER A 15 -8.56 -6.29 8.99
C SER A 15 -9.57 -5.73 10.00
N LEU A 16 -10.10 -4.53 9.74
CA LEU A 16 -11.16 -3.95 10.57
C LEU A 16 -12.43 -4.81 10.53
N VAL A 17 -12.84 -5.21 9.32
CA VAL A 17 -14.01 -6.09 9.13
C VAL A 17 -13.79 -7.44 9.82
N GLU A 18 -12.59 -8.01 9.74
CA GLU A 18 -12.23 -9.26 10.41
C GLU A 18 -12.32 -9.13 11.94
N LEU A 19 -11.82 -8.04 12.51
CA LEU A 19 -11.82 -7.83 13.96
C LEU A 19 -13.20 -7.50 14.53
N VAL A 20 -13.99 -6.68 13.82
CA VAL A 20 -15.31 -6.22 14.28
C VAL A 20 -16.40 -7.24 14.00
N TRP A 21 -16.49 -7.71 12.76
CA TRP A 21 -17.56 -8.61 12.31
C TRP A 21 -17.13 -10.08 12.22
N ARG A 22 -15.85 -10.39 12.45
CA ARG A 22 -15.29 -11.76 12.37
C ARG A 22 -15.64 -12.48 11.06
N HIS A 23 -15.73 -11.72 9.96
CA HIS A 23 -16.13 -12.26 8.67
C HIS A 23 -14.97 -13.05 8.04
N PRO A 24 -15.13 -14.34 7.71
CA PRO A 24 -14.03 -15.21 7.26
C PRO A 24 -13.39 -14.75 5.95
N LEU A 25 -14.16 -14.16 5.03
CA LEU A 25 -13.66 -13.64 3.76
C LEU A 25 -12.78 -12.41 3.94
N ALA A 26 -12.91 -11.67 5.04
CA ALA A 26 -12.12 -10.46 5.27
C ALA A 26 -10.64 -10.78 5.46
N GLY A 27 -10.32 -11.78 6.28
CA GLY A 27 -8.94 -12.24 6.46
C GLY A 27 -8.32 -12.82 5.17
N ILE A 28 -9.13 -13.49 4.33
CA ILE A 28 -8.69 -13.99 3.03
C ILE A 28 -8.39 -12.81 2.09
N ALA A 29 -9.27 -11.81 2.03
CA ALA A 29 -9.08 -10.62 1.21
C ALA A 29 -7.85 -9.80 1.64
N ALA A 30 -7.62 -9.64 2.94
CA ALA A 30 -6.45 -8.95 3.48
C ALA A 30 -5.14 -9.65 3.03
N ARG A 31 -5.06 -10.96 3.19
CA ARG A 31 -3.90 -11.77 2.76
C ARG A 31 -3.71 -11.75 1.24
N ALA A 32 -4.80 -11.88 0.47
CA ALA A 32 -4.75 -11.84 -0.99
C ALA A 32 -4.24 -10.49 -1.51
N SER A 33 -4.51 -9.40 -0.80
CA SER A 33 -4.08 -8.04 -1.15
C SER A 33 -2.62 -7.74 -0.81
N ALA A 34 -1.99 -8.48 0.11
CA ALA A 34 -0.67 -8.17 0.65
C ALA A 34 0.43 -8.28 -0.40
N LEU A 35 0.51 -9.39 -1.13
CA LEU A 35 1.57 -9.61 -2.13
C LEU A 35 1.48 -8.63 -3.31
N PRO A 36 0.32 -8.43 -3.98
CA PRO A 36 0.23 -7.44 -5.05
C PRO A 36 0.48 -6.02 -4.52
N GLY A 37 0.06 -5.68 -3.30
CA GLY A 37 0.35 -4.40 -2.67
C GLY A 37 1.85 -4.20 -2.46
N ALA A 38 2.56 -5.19 -1.93
CA ALA A 38 4.02 -5.17 -1.76
C ALA A 38 4.74 -5.02 -3.11
N PHE A 39 4.30 -5.76 -4.13
CA PHE A 39 4.85 -5.69 -5.48
C PHE A 39 4.72 -4.28 -6.07
N PHE A 40 3.54 -3.68 -6.03
CA PHE A 40 3.34 -2.31 -6.51
C PHE A 40 4.11 -1.27 -5.71
N CYS A 41 4.28 -1.48 -4.40
CA CYS A 41 5.10 -0.63 -3.55
C CYS A 41 6.59 -0.71 -3.96
N ALA A 42 7.13 -1.92 -4.13
CA ALA A 42 8.50 -2.14 -4.59
C ALA A 42 8.73 -1.57 -6.00
N LEU A 43 7.79 -1.78 -6.92
CA LEU A 43 7.83 -1.23 -8.27
C LEU A 43 7.86 0.31 -8.25
N CYS A 44 7.04 0.93 -7.38
CA CYS A 44 7.00 2.38 -7.22
C CYS A 44 8.34 2.92 -6.70
N LEU A 45 8.98 2.24 -5.73
CA LEU A 45 10.29 2.62 -5.23
C LEU A 45 11.38 2.46 -6.29
N ALA A 46 11.38 1.34 -7.04
CA ALA A 46 12.35 1.09 -8.09
C ALA A 46 12.25 2.10 -9.24
N THR A 47 11.05 2.32 -9.75
CA THR A 47 10.82 3.31 -10.83
C THR A 47 11.06 4.73 -10.36
N GLY A 48 10.75 5.04 -9.10
CA GLY A 48 11.03 6.31 -8.46
C GLY A 48 12.54 6.58 -8.37
N SER A 49 13.34 5.58 -7.99
CA SER A 49 14.81 5.68 -7.95
C SER A 49 15.41 5.89 -9.34
N ILE A 50 14.90 5.18 -10.36
CA ILE A 50 15.35 5.36 -11.75
C ILE A 50 15.06 6.79 -12.23
N TRP A 51 13.88 7.32 -11.90
CA TRP A 51 13.49 8.69 -12.24
C TRP A 51 14.29 9.75 -11.45
N ALA A 52 14.67 9.46 -10.21
CA ALA A 52 15.42 10.37 -9.35
C ALA A 52 16.81 10.66 -9.91
N ARG A 53 17.46 9.68 -10.54
CA ARG A 53 18.82 9.81 -11.09
C ARG A 53 18.97 10.96 -12.10
N PRO A 54 18.19 11.06 -13.19
CA PRO A 54 18.28 12.17 -14.13
C PRO A 54 17.76 13.50 -13.57
N THR A 55 16.83 13.46 -12.60
CA THR A 55 16.14 14.67 -12.09
C THR A 55 16.92 15.33 -10.95
N TRP A 56 17.45 14.55 -10.02
CA TRP A 56 18.12 15.00 -8.80
C TRP A 56 19.60 14.64 -8.73
N GLY A 57 20.13 13.91 -9.73
CA GLY A 57 21.54 13.48 -9.77
C GLY A 57 21.88 12.30 -8.88
N THR A 58 20.93 11.78 -8.10
CA THR A 58 21.12 10.66 -7.18
C THR A 58 20.01 9.63 -7.30
N TRP A 59 20.33 8.35 -7.03
CA TRP A 59 19.35 7.27 -7.05
C TRP A 59 18.39 7.30 -5.86
N TRP A 60 18.82 7.84 -4.73
CA TRP A 60 18.08 7.83 -3.47
C TRP A 60 18.35 9.08 -2.64
N VAL A 61 17.31 9.60 -2.03
CA VAL A 61 17.38 10.68 -1.03
C VAL A 61 16.54 10.24 0.17
N TRP A 62 17.09 10.38 1.37
CA TRP A 62 16.38 10.09 2.61
C TRP A 62 15.42 11.23 2.94
N ASP A 63 14.38 11.37 2.14
CA ASP A 63 13.30 12.30 2.40
C ASP A 63 12.09 11.58 3.04
N GLY A 64 11.14 12.37 3.55
CA GLY A 64 9.98 11.82 4.24
C GLY A 64 9.12 10.91 3.36
N ARG A 65 9.04 11.16 2.04
CA ARG A 65 8.21 10.37 1.13
C ARG A 65 8.86 9.02 0.82
N LEU A 66 10.13 9.01 0.40
CA LEU A 66 10.82 7.76 0.06
C LEU A 66 11.00 6.88 1.29
N THR A 67 11.36 7.49 2.44
CA THR A 67 11.50 6.75 3.69
C THR A 67 10.18 6.12 4.14
N SER A 68 9.08 6.88 4.15
CA SER A 68 7.78 6.33 4.56
C SER A 68 7.23 5.28 3.59
N MET A 69 7.55 5.39 2.29
CA MET A 69 7.24 4.35 1.30
C MET A 69 8.07 3.08 1.50
N LEU A 70 9.34 3.21 1.88
CA LEU A 70 10.19 2.07 2.23
C LEU A 70 9.66 1.38 3.51
N VAL A 71 9.26 2.17 4.51
CA VAL A 71 8.59 1.64 5.72
C VAL A 71 7.31 0.88 5.34
N LEU A 72 6.51 1.40 4.40
CA LEU A 72 5.32 0.70 3.92
C LEU A 72 5.67 -0.66 3.30
N LEU A 73 6.76 -0.74 2.53
CA LEU A 73 7.21 -2.03 1.98
C LEU A 73 7.57 -3.03 3.09
N PHE A 74 8.31 -2.59 4.12
CA PHE A 74 8.61 -3.44 5.27
C PHE A 74 7.35 -3.84 6.06
N LEU A 75 6.37 -2.97 6.15
CA LEU A 75 5.07 -3.30 6.74
C LEU A 75 4.36 -4.39 5.94
N TYR A 76 4.39 -4.36 4.61
CA TYR A 76 3.85 -5.45 3.78
C TYR A 76 4.55 -6.78 4.06
N LEU A 77 5.89 -6.78 4.11
CA LEU A 77 6.67 -7.99 4.39
C LEU A 77 6.36 -8.54 5.79
N GLY A 78 6.30 -7.65 6.80
CA GLY A 78 5.92 -8.01 8.16
C GLY A 78 4.50 -8.57 8.25
N TYR A 79 3.54 -7.96 7.56
CA TYR A 79 2.17 -8.45 7.50
C TYR A 79 2.10 -9.86 6.88
N MET A 80 2.79 -10.09 5.76
CA MET A 80 2.82 -11.41 5.12
C MET A 80 3.41 -12.47 6.04
N ALA A 81 4.52 -12.17 6.72
CA ALA A 81 5.15 -13.09 7.67
C ALA A 81 4.20 -13.44 8.85
N LEU A 82 3.50 -12.45 9.40
CA LEU A 82 2.51 -12.66 10.46
C LEU A 82 1.29 -13.45 9.98
N ALA A 83 0.82 -13.18 8.77
CA ALA A 83 -0.30 -13.90 8.18
C ALA A 83 0.03 -15.36 7.91
N ASP A 84 1.25 -15.66 7.43
CA ASP A 84 1.73 -17.03 7.21
C ASP A 84 1.92 -17.78 8.54
N ALA A 85 2.48 -17.13 9.56
CA ALA A 85 2.60 -17.70 10.90
C ALA A 85 1.21 -18.03 11.47
N SER A 86 0.23 -17.13 11.29
CA SER A 86 -1.15 -17.34 11.71
C SER A 86 -1.80 -18.57 11.07
N GLN A 87 -1.56 -18.80 9.78
CA GLN A 87 -2.09 -19.99 9.10
C GLN A 87 -1.47 -21.28 9.63
N LYS A 88 -0.16 -21.29 9.86
CA LYS A 88 0.55 -22.45 10.43
C LYS A 88 0.06 -22.77 11.83
N ASP A 89 -0.20 -21.77 12.66
CA ASP A 89 -0.73 -21.94 14.00
C ASP A 89 -2.17 -22.47 13.98
N ALA A 90 -3.01 -21.95 13.08
CA ALA A 90 -4.36 -22.46 12.90
C ALA A 90 -4.37 -23.93 12.43
N ALA A 91 -3.48 -24.30 11.52
CA ALA A 91 -3.30 -25.67 11.06
C ALA A 91 -2.79 -26.61 12.19
N ALA A 92 -2.04 -26.05 13.16
CA ALA A 92 -1.56 -26.77 14.34
C ALA A 92 -2.57 -26.76 15.52
N GLY A 93 -3.80 -26.27 15.31
CA GLY A 93 -4.84 -26.21 16.34
C GLY A 93 -4.61 -25.14 17.41
N ARG A 94 -3.66 -24.21 17.19
CA ARG A 94 -3.38 -23.08 18.09
C ARG A 94 -4.20 -21.87 17.71
N ASN A 95 -5.00 -21.36 18.62
CA ASN A 95 -5.84 -20.19 18.43
C ASN A 95 -5.09 -18.91 18.84
N GLY A 96 -5.04 -17.89 17.99
CA GLY A 96 -4.64 -16.55 18.43
C GLY A 96 -3.90 -15.65 17.46
N THR A 97 -3.18 -16.17 16.48
CA THR A 97 -2.27 -15.35 15.63
C THR A 97 -2.98 -14.57 14.52
N GLY A 98 -4.19 -14.95 14.09
CA GLY A 98 -4.97 -14.22 13.10
C GLY A 98 -5.29 -12.78 13.54
N ARG A 99 -5.60 -12.60 14.83
CA ARG A 99 -5.83 -11.28 15.41
C ARG A 99 -4.59 -10.40 15.41
N VAL A 100 -3.39 -10.99 15.58
CA VAL A 100 -2.13 -10.25 15.56
C VAL A 100 -1.87 -9.67 14.18
N ALA A 101 -2.06 -10.46 13.11
CA ALA A 101 -1.93 -9.98 11.75
C ALA A 101 -2.94 -8.86 11.42
N ALA A 102 -4.20 -9.01 11.85
CA ALA A 102 -5.23 -8.00 11.64
C ALA A 102 -4.92 -6.69 12.41
N ILE A 103 -4.46 -6.77 13.66
CA ILE A 103 -4.03 -5.60 14.43
C ILE A 103 -2.85 -4.91 13.73
N PHE A 104 -1.87 -5.69 13.27
CA PHE A 104 -0.71 -5.16 12.55
C PHE A 104 -1.13 -4.45 11.25
N GLY A 105 -2.10 -4.99 10.51
CA GLY A 105 -2.69 -4.36 9.32
C GLY A 105 -3.33 -3.00 9.64
N LEU A 106 -4.03 -2.86 10.76
CA LEU A 106 -4.60 -1.60 11.21
C LEU A 106 -3.54 -0.60 11.68
N VAL A 107 -2.59 -1.03 12.49
CA VAL A 107 -1.49 -0.16 12.98
C VAL A 107 -0.68 0.37 11.80
N GLY A 108 -0.37 -0.48 10.82
CA GLY A 108 0.33 -0.05 9.62
C GLY A 108 -0.45 0.96 8.76
N ALA A 109 -1.77 1.04 8.90
CA ALA A 109 -2.58 2.04 8.21
C ALA A 109 -2.24 3.49 8.63
N ILE A 110 -1.67 3.70 9.81
CA ILE A 110 -1.18 4.99 10.28
C ILE A 110 -0.08 5.54 9.35
N ASN A 111 0.70 4.66 8.71
CA ASN A 111 1.74 5.08 7.77
C ASN A 111 1.17 5.71 6.48
N VAL A 112 -0.06 5.41 6.09
CA VAL A 112 -0.69 5.94 4.87
C VAL A 112 -0.85 7.47 4.92
N PRO A 113 -1.47 8.08 5.96
CA PRO A 113 -1.51 9.53 6.08
C PRO A 113 -0.12 10.15 6.26
N ILE A 114 0.84 9.45 6.88
CA ILE A 114 2.22 9.93 7.01
C ILE A 114 2.85 10.09 5.63
N ILE A 115 2.72 9.12 4.72
CA ILE A 115 3.22 9.21 3.35
C ILE A 115 2.66 10.45 2.63
N ASN A 116 1.37 10.73 2.81
CA ASN A 116 0.74 11.90 2.17
C ASN A 116 1.21 13.23 2.75
N ARG A 117 1.47 13.31 4.05
CA ARG A 117 1.85 14.53 4.75
C ARG A 117 3.36 14.73 4.85
N SER A 118 4.15 13.68 4.64
CA SER A 118 5.61 13.72 4.79
C SER A 118 6.29 14.79 3.92
N VAL A 119 5.75 15.06 2.72
CA VAL A 119 6.26 16.10 1.83
C VAL A 119 6.05 17.51 2.38
N VAL A 120 5.03 17.71 3.23
CA VAL A 120 4.75 19.02 3.86
C VAL A 120 5.52 19.19 5.16
N TRP A 121 5.71 18.10 5.90
CA TRP A 121 6.37 18.12 7.22
C TRP A 121 7.90 18.05 7.13
N TRP A 122 8.41 17.54 6.02
CA TRP A 122 9.84 17.31 5.80
C TRP A 122 10.33 18.14 4.62
N ASN A 123 11.55 18.69 4.71
CA ASN A 123 12.18 19.31 3.54
C ASN A 123 12.46 18.22 2.50
N SER A 124 11.58 18.12 1.51
CA SER A 124 11.60 17.09 0.47
C SER A 124 11.86 17.73 -0.89
N LEU A 125 12.63 17.04 -1.73
CA LEU A 125 12.79 17.38 -3.15
C LEU A 125 11.52 17.10 -3.96
N HIS A 126 10.57 16.38 -3.38
CA HIS A 126 9.29 16.09 -4.01
C HIS A 126 8.36 17.31 -3.98
N GLN A 127 7.68 17.52 -5.10
CA GLN A 127 6.64 18.54 -5.17
C GLN A 127 5.45 18.17 -4.26
N PRO A 128 4.77 19.18 -3.68
CA PRO A 128 3.52 18.95 -2.96
C PRO A 128 2.45 18.33 -3.88
N ALA A 129 1.35 17.86 -3.30
CA ALA A 129 0.30 17.17 -4.06
C ALA A 129 -0.24 18.05 -5.18
N SER A 130 -0.08 17.61 -6.44
CA SER A 130 -0.55 18.32 -7.64
C SER A 130 -2.07 18.35 -7.76
N ILE A 131 -2.78 17.49 -7.02
CA ILE A 131 -4.24 17.47 -6.92
C ILE A 131 -4.59 17.68 -5.46
N SER A 132 -5.22 18.81 -5.13
CA SER A 132 -5.78 19.10 -3.81
C SER A 132 -7.30 19.33 -3.94
N MET A 133 -8.02 19.31 -2.82
CA MET A 133 -9.47 19.55 -2.84
C MET A 133 -9.79 20.88 -3.53
N GLY A 134 -10.38 20.80 -4.73
CA GLY A 134 -10.85 21.96 -5.51
C GLY A 134 -9.84 22.61 -6.44
N LYS A 135 -8.56 22.20 -6.46
CA LYS A 135 -7.54 22.75 -7.39
C LYS A 135 -6.66 21.62 -7.95
N SER A 136 -6.51 21.58 -9.27
CA SER A 136 -5.54 20.75 -9.96
C SER A 136 -4.45 21.64 -10.57
N ALA A 137 -3.20 21.37 -10.23
CA ALA A 137 -2.03 21.98 -10.88
C ALA A 137 -1.60 21.21 -12.14
N ILE A 138 -2.37 20.18 -12.54
CA ILE A 138 -2.10 19.34 -13.72
C ILE A 138 -2.87 19.93 -14.89
N ASP A 139 -2.19 20.08 -16.04
CA ASP A 139 -2.83 20.48 -17.29
C ASP A 139 -3.99 19.50 -17.62
N PRO A 140 -5.16 20.00 -18.05
CA PRO A 140 -6.32 19.17 -18.40
C PRO A 140 -6.01 18.06 -19.40
N ALA A 141 -5.06 18.25 -20.32
CA ALA A 141 -4.63 17.25 -21.28
C ALA A 141 -4.09 15.96 -20.63
N PHE A 142 -3.48 16.07 -19.45
CA PHE A 142 -2.93 14.92 -18.70
C PHE A 142 -3.92 14.29 -17.73
N LEU A 143 -5.05 14.92 -17.45
CA LEU A 143 -6.04 14.37 -16.51
C LEU A 143 -6.71 13.11 -17.05
N TRP A 144 -7.01 13.08 -18.34
CA TRP A 144 -7.66 11.94 -18.98
C TRP A 144 -6.76 10.68 -18.99
N PRO A 145 -5.50 10.72 -19.50
CA PRO A 145 -4.59 9.58 -19.42
C PRO A 145 -4.33 9.13 -17.97
N LEU A 146 -4.21 10.08 -17.04
CA LEU A 146 -4.04 9.77 -15.63
C LEU A 146 -5.25 9.02 -15.05
N GLY A 147 -6.47 9.46 -15.38
CA GLY A 147 -7.71 8.79 -14.96
C GLY A 147 -7.81 7.36 -15.49
N MET A 148 -7.52 7.17 -16.77
CA MET A 148 -7.49 5.83 -17.41
C MET A 148 -6.43 4.92 -16.78
N ALA A 149 -5.25 5.43 -16.48
CA ALA A 149 -4.21 4.69 -15.79
C ALA A 149 -4.65 4.27 -14.38
N VAL A 150 -5.28 5.18 -13.61
CA VAL A 150 -5.81 4.88 -12.27
C VAL A 150 -6.85 3.76 -12.33
N ILE A 151 -7.78 3.82 -13.27
CA ILE A 151 -8.83 2.80 -13.45
C ILE A 151 -8.17 1.47 -13.86
N GLY A 152 -7.31 1.46 -14.89
CA GLY A 152 -6.65 0.26 -15.40
C GLY A 152 -5.87 -0.49 -14.32
N PHE A 153 -5.01 0.22 -13.59
CA PHE A 153 -4.25 -0.42 -12.51
C PHE A 153 -5.11 -0.85 -11.32
N SER A 154 -6.22 -0.15 -11.04
CA SER A 154 -7.17 -0.56 -10.00
C SER A 154 -7.89 -1.85 -10.38
N LEU A 155 -8.27 -2.00 -11.65
CA LEU A 155 -8.89 -3.21 -12.18
C LEU A 155 -7.91 -4.39 -12.17
N ILE A 156 -6.65 -4.17 -12.58
CA ILE A 156 -5.59 -5.19 -12.52
C ILE A 156 -5.37 -5.65 -11.06
N PHE A 157 -5.25 -4.70 -10.13
CA PHE A 157 -5.09 -5.01 -8.72
C PHE A 157 -6.28 -5.83 -8.19
N GLY A 158 -7.50 -5.38 -8.47
CA GLY A 158 -8.73 -6.09 -8.07
C GLY A 158 -8.82 -7.50 -8.66
N ALA A 159 -8.49 -7.67 -9.95
CA ALA A 159 -8.47 -8.97 -10.60
C ALA A 159 -7.46 -9.92 -9.96
N ILE A 160 -6.25 -9.46 -9.68
CA ILE A 160 -5.22 -10.26 -9.00
C ILE A 160 -5.69 -10.67 -7.59
N VAL A 161 -6.27 -9.75 -6.82
CA VAL A 161 -6.79 -10.04 -5.48
C VAL A 161 -7.92 -11.09 -5.55
N LEU A 162 -8.87 -10.93 -6.47
CA LEU A 162 -9.97 -11.89 -6.64
C LEU A 162 -9.48 -13.28 -7.07
N MET A 163 -8.49 -13.36 -7.97
CA MET A 163 -7.88 -14.64 -8.34
C MET A 163 -7.21 -15.31 -7.14
N ARG A 164 -6.47 -14.53 -6.33
CA ARG A 164 -5.80 -15.05 -5.14
C ARG A 164 -6.73 -15.42 -3.98
N MET A 165 -7.94 -14.88 -3.95
CA MET A 165 -8.98 -15.31 -2.99
C MET A 165 -9.59 -16.66 -3.32
N ARG A 166 -9.43 -17.15 -4.55
CA ARG A 166 -9.97 -18.44 -5.02
C ARG A 166 -8.99 -19.61 -4.82
N THR A 167 -7.71 -19.32 -4.65
CA THR A 167 -6.64 -20.28 -4.40
C THR A 167 -6.40 -20.46 -2.91
#